data_9913de5221a5b4f4e9b4872abf939176
#
_entry.id   9913de5221a5b4f4e9b4872abf939176
#
_cell.length_a   1.000
_cell.length_b   1.000
_cell.length_c   1.000
_cell.angle_alpha   90.00
_cell.angle_beta   90.00
_cell.angle_gamma   90.00
#
_symmetry.space_group_name_H-M   'P 1'
#
loop_
_entity.id
_entity.type
_entity.pdbx_description
1 polymer ?
#
loop_
_entity_poly.entity_id
_entity_poly.type
_entity_poly.pdbx_seq_one_letter_code
_entity_poly.pdbx_strand_id
1 'polypeptide(L)'
;VKLDLLQRLRAARAGKRPVALLTRLPDGAQLLFPEDAASPDLAEAAQSALADDASRTVTVGNEQWFVAVHNPPLRLIVVGAVHIAQALVPMALPLGFAVTVVDPRRAFATEERMGDRVTISTDWPDEAMAALAPDVRTAVVTLTHDPKLDDPALEVALRSPAFYIGSLGSRRTHAKRVARLTEAGLTEAEIARIHAPVGLDIGAVTAPEIAVSILAQVVASRRGGPKKKAQS
;
A
#
# COMPACT_ATOMS: atom_id res chain seq x y z
N VAL A 1 22.77 12.26 16.91
CA VAL A 1 21.44 11.92 17.45
C VAL A 1 21.62 11.65 18.94
N LYS A 2 20.83 12.30 19.80
CA LYS A 2 20.83 12.03 21.26
C LYS A 2 20.30 10.59 21.48
N LEU A 3 20.83 9.90 22.50
CA LEU A 3 20.47 8.50 22.78
C LEU A 3 18.96 8.31 23.01
N ASP A 4 18.35 9.23 23.75
CA ASP A 4 16.90 9.25 24.02
C ASP A 4 16.09 9.31 22.72
N LEU A 5 16.45 10.20 21.81
CA LEU A 5 15.77 10.37 20.52
C LEU A 5 15.88 9.09 19.66
N LEU A 6 17.04 8.43 19.69
CA LEU A 6 17.24 7.16 18.98
C LEU A 6 16.36 6.04 19.56
N GLN A 7 16.22 5.98 20.90
CA GLN A 7 15.34 5.00 21.55
C GLN A 7 13.87 5.23 21.19
N ARG A 8 13.42 6.48 21.20
CA ARG A 8 12.05 6.86 20.79
C ARG A 8 11.78 6.53 19.32
N LEU A 9 12.73 6.84 18.43
CA LEU A 9 12.64 6.49 17.01
C LEU A 9 12.54 4.97 16.81
N ARG A 10 13.36 4.19 17.54
CA ARG A 10 13.28 2.71 17.50
C ARG A 10 11.93 2.20 18.00
N ALA A 11 11.42 2.75 19.11
CA ALA A 11 10.11 2.40 19.64
C ALA A 11 8.97 2.72 18.67
N ALA A 12 9.03 3.89 17.99
CA ALA A 12 8.07 4.26 16.96
C ALA A 12 8.08 3.27 15.78
N ARG A 13 9.29 2.90 15.30
CA ARG A 13 9.44 1.92 14.22
C ARG A 13 8.94 0.53 14.61
N ALA A 14 9.27 0.06 15.81
CA ALA A 14 8.78 -1.23 16.31
C ALA A 14 7.25 -1.25 16.47
N GLY A 15 6.66 -0.13 16.90
CA GLY A 15 5.22 0.06 17.01
C GLY A 15 4.53 0.40 15.67
N LYS A 16 5.25 0.35 14.55
CA LYS A 16 4.73 0.69 13.20
C LYS A 16 4.05 2.06 13.15
N ARG A 17 4.53 3.03 13.95
CA ARG A 17 4.03 4.40 13.96
C ARG A 17 4.79 5.27 12.96
N PRO A 18 4.10 6.03 12.08
CA PRO A 18 4.75 6.97 11.19
C PRO A 18 5.35 8.13 12.00
N VAL A 19 6.64 8.42 11.82
CA VAL A 19 7.34 9.53 12.47
C VAL A 19 8.31 10.19 11.50
N ALA A 20 8.59 11.47 11.72
CA ALA A 20 9.64 12.20 11.01
C ALA A 20 10.68 12.71 12.01
N LEU A 21 11.95 12.43 11.75
CA LEU A 21 13.06 13.04 12.47
C LEU A 21 13.39 14.37 11.79
N LEU A 22 13.13 15.47 12.48
CA LEU A 22 13.40 16.84 12.02
C LEU A 22 14.77 17.26 12.54
N THR A 23 15.66 17.67 11.65
CA THR A 23 17.00 18.14 12.02
C THR A 23 17.21 19.55 11.47
N ARG A 24 17.42 20.53 12.36
CA ARG A 24 17.78 21.90 11.97
C ARG A 24 19.24 21.90 11.48
N LEU A 25 19.45 22.39 10.26
CA LEU A 25 20.75 22.21 9.61
C LEU A 25 21.90 23.04 10.24
N PRO A 26 21.71 24.31 10.68
CA PRO A 26 22.84 25.09 11.19
C PRO A 26 23.46 24.53 12.48
N ASP A 27 22.67 24.02 13.41
CA ASP A 27 23.10 23.64 14.75
C ASP A 27 22.83 22.18 15.11
N GLY A 28 22.15 21.41 14.24
CA GLY A 28 21.83 20.02 14.46
C GLY A 28 20.79 19.77 15.55
N ALA A 29 20.00 20.77 15.95
CA ALA A 29 18.86 20.57 16.86
C ALA A 29 17.85 19.60 16.25
N GLN A 30 17.33 18.67 17.05
CA GLN A 30 16.49 17.57 16.56
C GLN A 30 15.18 17.46 17.33
N LEU A 31 14.11 17.15 16.59
CA LEU A 31 12.77 16.86 17.10
C LEU A 31 12.24 15.58 16.44
N LEU A 32 11.44 14.83 17.16
CA LEU A 32 10.71 13.67 16.63
C LEU A 32 9.23 14.00 16.50
N PHE A 33 8.78 14.27 15.27
CA PHE A 33 7.37 14.57 14.98
C PHE A 33 6.56 13.27 14.84
N PRO A 34 5.32 13.16 15.35
CA PRO A 34 4.56 14.20 16.07
C PRO A 34 4.76 14.22 17.61
N GLU A 35 5.74 13.49 18.16
CA GLU A 35 5.92 13.37 19.60
C GLU A 35 6.40 14.67 20.26
N ASP A 36 7.30 15.41 19.57
CA ASP A 36 7.79 16.70 20.05
C ASP A 36 6.99 17.84 19.42
N ALA A 37 6.82 18.93 20.18
CA ALA A 37 6.17 20.12 19.67
C ALA A 37 7.01 20.77 18.57
N ALA A 38 6.40 21.07 17.44
CA ALA A 38 6.97 21.81 16.32
C ALA A 38 6.13 23.05 16.05
N SER A 39 6.74 24.08 15.42
CA SER A 39 5.94 25.21 14.94
C SER A 39 4.90 24.75 13.91
N PRO A 40 3.78 25.45 13.71
CA PRO A 40 2.72 25.04 12.77
C PRO A 40 3.27 24.75 11.36
N ASP A 41 4.09 25.62 10.82
CA ASP A 41 4.66 25.47 9.48
C ASP A 41 5.61 24.27 9.39
N LEU A 42 6.40 24.00 10.43
CA LEU A 42 7.28 22.83 10.49
C LEU A 42 6.49 21.53 10.65
N ALA A 43 5.42 21.56 11.41
CA ALA A 43 4.50 20.41 11.58
C ALA A 43 3.80 20.09 10.25
N GLU A 44 3.31 21.10 9.52
CA GLU A 44 2.71 20.92 8.19
C GLU A 44 3.71 20.34 7.19
N ALA A 45 4.94 20.86 7.15
CA ALA A 45 6.00 20.35 6.31
C ALA A 45 6.37 18.89 6.63
N ALA A 46 6.42 18.53 7.93
CA ALA A 46 6.65 17.16 8.38
C ALA A 46 5.51 16.23 7.98
N GLN A 47 4.26 16.66 8.17
CA GLN A 47 3.08 15.90 7.80
C GLN A 47 2.99 15.66 6.29
N SER A 48 3.29 16.68 5.48
CA SER A 48 3.37 16.55 4.02
C SER A 48 4.46 15.58 3.60
N ALA A 49 5.66 15.63 4.22
CA ALA A 49 6.74 14.70 3.92
C ALA A 49 6.38 13.25 4.28
N LEU A 50 5.69 13.01 5.41
CA LEU A 50 5.17 11.71 5.82
C LEU A 50 4.11 11.20 4.82
N ALA A 51 3.19 12.06 4.39
CA ALA A 51 2.16 11.71 3.41
C ALA A 51 2.77 11.32 2.05
N ASP A 52 3.80 12.06 1.61
CA ASP A 52 4.51 11.80 0.35
C ASP A 52 5.47 10.61 0.42
N ASP A 53 5.77 10.10 1.63
CA ASP A 53 6.82 9.08 1.87
C ASP A 53 8.19 9.54 1.33
N ALA A 54 8.52 10.82 1.51
CA ALA A 54 9.71 11.43 0.91
C ALA A 54 10.44 12.33 1.90
N SER A 55 11.64 11.92 2.30
CA SER A 55 12.54 12.78 3.07
C SER A 55 13.02 13.95 2.23
N ARG A 56 13.08 15.15 2.82
CA ARG A 56 13.47 16.38 2.10
C ARG A 56 13.94 17.47 3.04
N THR A 57 14.70 18.42 2.48
CA THR A 57 14.98 19.69 3.16
C THR A 57 13.84 20.67 2.89
N VAL A 58 13.41 21.37 3.95
CA VAL A 58 12.40 22.43 3.90
C VAL A 58 12.94 23.70 4.53
N THR A 59 12.46 24.85 4.09
CA THR A 59 12.74 26.14 4.72
C THR A 59 11.50 26.61 5.47
N VAL A 60 11.64 26.84 6.76
CA VAL A 60 10.57 27.34 7.62
C VAL A 60 11.04 28.64 8.25
N GLY A 61 10.43 29.75 7.86
CA GLY A 61 10.97 31.08 8.16
C GLY A 61 12.37 31.26 7.57
N ASN A 62 13.35 31.55 8.44
CA ASN A 62 14.77 31.71 8.06
C ASN A 62 15.60 30.45 8.35
N GLU A 63 14.99 29.36 8.79
CA GLU A 63 15.68 28.13 9.17
C GLU A 63 15.52 27.01 8.14
N GLN A 64 16.60 26.25 7.93
CA GLN A 64 16.56 25.06 7.10
C GLN A 64 16.47 23.81 7.98
N TRP A 65 15.51 22.95 7.66
CA TRP A 65 15.26 21.71 8.35
C TRP A 65 15.33 20.51 7.39
N PHE A 66 16.07 19.48 7.77
CA PHE A 66 15.98 18.20 7.09
C PHE A 66 14.90 17.36 7.76
N VAL A 67 13.91 16.95 7.00
CA VAL A 67 12.79 16.07 7.41
C VAL A 67 13.12 14.66 6.96
N ALA A 68 13.57 13.80 7.87
CA ALA A 68 13.81 12.38 7.61
C ALA A 68 12.56 11.57 7.94
N VAL A 69 11.92 11.00 6.92
CA VAL A 69 10.68 10.22 7.05
C VAL A 69 10.99 8.79 7.48
N HIS A 70 10.28 8.31 8.48
CA HIS A 70 10.32 6.94 8.98
C HIS A 70 8.90 6.37 9.05
N ASN A 71 8.35 6.04 7.90
CA ASN A 71 7.06 5.38 7.78
C ASN A 71 7.20 3.85 7.92
N PRO A 72 6.18 3.15 8.42
CA PRO A 72 6.06 1.71 8.23
C PRO A 72 6.11 1.34 6.75
N PRO A 73 6.56 0.14 6.38
CA PRO A 73 6.52 -0.29 4.99
C PRO A 73 5.10 -0.25 4.43
N LEU A 74 4.98 0.05 3.14
CA LEU A 74 3.72 -0.15 2.42
C LEU A 74 3.38 -1.65 2.42
N ARG A 75 2.10 -1.97 2.46
CA ARG A 75 1.62 -3.34 2.46
C ARG A 75 0.94 -3.66 1.14
N LEU A 76 1.21 -4.83 0.59
CA LEU A 76 0.50 -5.37 -0.57
C LEU A 76 -0.13 -6.71 -0.16
N ILE A 77 -1.45 -6.77 -0.13
CA ILE A 77 -2.19 -8.00 0.09
C ILE A 77 -2.65 -8.52 -1.27
N VAL A 78 -2.21 -9.73 -1.62
CA VAL A 78 -2.56 -10.41 -2.86
C VAL A 78 -3.45 -11.60 -2.53
N VAL A 79 -4.69 -11.55 -2.98
CA VAL A 79 -5.65 -12.65 -2.82
C VAL A 79 -5.60 -13.53 -4.06
N GLY A 80 -5.09 -14.75 -3.90
CA GLY A 80 -4.88 -15.72 -4.96
C GLY A 80 -3.40 -15.94 -5.32
N ALA A 81 -2.89 -17.11 -4.96
CA ALA A 81 -1.53 -17.58 -5.26
C ALA A 81 -1.40 -18.13 -6.70
N VAL A 82 -1.88 -17.37 -7.68
CA VAL A 82 -1.90 -17.73 -9.11
C VAL A 82 -0.63 -17.28 -9.84
N HIS A 83 -0.49 -17.62 -11.13
CA HIS A 83 0.71 -17.27 -11.93
C HIS A 83 1.04 -15.77 -11.93
N ILE A 84 0.02 -14.91 -11.95
CA ILE A 84 0.24 -13.45 -11.87
C ILE A 84 0.85 -13.08 -10.52
N ALA A 85 0.40 -13.69 -9.42
CA ALA A 85 0.98 -13.45 -8.09
C ALA A 85 2.47 -13.84 -8.04
N GLN A 86 2.87 -14.95 -8.68
CA GLN A 86 4.26 -15.38 -8.74
C GLN A 86 5.18 -14.35 -9.41
N ALA A 87 4.66 -13.61 -10.39
CA ALA A 87 5.40 -12.51 -11.03
C ALA A 87 5.31 -11.20 -10.24
N LEU A 88 4.13 -10.90 -9.67
CA LEU A 88 3.84 -9.66 -8.94
C LEU A 88 4.66 -9.55 -7.65
N VAL A 89 4.71 -10.62 -6.88
CA VAL A 89 5.35 -10.66 -5.56
C VAL A 89 6.83 -10.27 -5.60
N PRO A 90 7.72 -10.91 -6.39
CA PRO A 90 9.12 -10.56 -6.43
C PRO A 90 9.38 -9.14 -6.96
N MET A 91 8.48 -8.58 -7.80
CA MET A 91 8.57 -7.21 -8.28
C MET A 91 8.14 -6.18 -7.22
N ALA A 92 7.23 -6.53 -6.31
CA ALA A 92 6.76 -5.64 -5.25
C ALA A 92 7.79 -5.46 -4.11
N LEU A 93 8.59 -6.48 -3.82
CA LEU A 93 9.58 -6.45 -2.74
C LEU A 93 10.63 -5.33 -2.88
N PRO A 94 11.30 -5.13 -4.05
CA PRO A 94 12.26 -4.03 -4.23
C PRO A 94 11.60 -2.65 -4.23
N LEU A 95 10.29 -2.55 -4.43
CA LEU A 95 9.52 -1.31 -4.25
C LEU A 95 9.21 -0.99 -2.77
N GLY A 96 9.65 -1.84 -1.84
CA GLY A 96 9.50 -1.64 -0.40
C GLY A 96 8.16 -2.11 0.17
N PHE A 97 7.40 -2.91 -0.56
CA PHE A 97 6.18 -3.51 -0.03
C PHE A 97 6.47 -4.70 0.90
N ALA A 98 5.80 -4.71 2.05
CA ALA A 98 5.59 -5.93 2.81
C ALA A 98 4.43 -6.69 2.16
N VAL A 99 4.72 -7.86 1.57
CA VAL A 99 3.75 -8.62 0.79
C VAL A 99 3.15 -9.74 1.62
N THR A 100 1.82 -9.86 1.59
CA THR A 100 1.07 -11.01 2.11
C THR A 100 0.25 -11.63 0.99
N VAL A 101 0.39 -12.93 0.80
CA VAL A 101 -0.42 -13.70 -0.15
C VAL A 101 -1.45 -14.49 0.63
N VAL A 102 -2.73 -14.36 0.26
CA VAL A 102 -3.87 -15.05 0.86
C VAL A 102 -4.45 -16.02 -0.15
N ASP A 103 -4.41 -17.31 0.15
CA ASP A 103 -5.07 -18.33 -0.67
C ASP A 103 -5.34 -19.57 0.16
N PRO A 104 -6.62 -19.94 0.41
CA PRO A 104 -6.97 -21.12 1.21
C PRO A 104 -6.56 -22.43 0.54
N ARG A 105 -6.25 -22.41 -0.74
CA ARG A 105 -5.79 -23.57 -1.50
C ARG A 105 -4.31 -23.82 -1.25
N ARG A 106 -3.98 -24.57 -0.22
CA ARG A 106 -2.61 -24.83 0.25
C ARG A 106 -1.63 -25.30 -0.84
N ALA A 107 -2.11 -25.99 -1.88
CA ALA A 107 -1.28 -26.43 -2.99
C ALA A 107 -0.74 -25.26 -3.85
N PHE A 108 -1.36 -24.09 -3.80
CA PHE A 108 -0.93 -22.89 -4.51
C PHE A 108 -0.12 -21.95 -3.63
N ALA A 109 -0.45 -21.84 -2.36
CA ALA A 109 0.14 -20.93 -1.38
C ALA A 109 1.35 -21.58 -0.70
N THR A 110 2.45 -21.71 -1.41
CA THR A 110 3.71 -22.29 -0.89
C THR A 110 4.87 -21.33 -1.02
N GLU A 111 5.84 -21.40 -0.09
CA GLU A 111 7.08 -20.60 -0.14
C GLU A 111 7.89 -20.87 -1.42
N GLU A 112 7.89 -22.11 -1.91
CA GLU A 112 8.56 -22.48 -3.16
C GLU A 112 8.05 -21.64 -4.34
N ARG A 113 6.76 -21.32 -4.36
CA ARG A 113 6.11 -20.57 -5.46
C ARG A 113 6.13 -19.06 -5.26
N MET A 114 6.06 -18.58 -4.02
CA MET A 114 5.90 -17.17 -3.67
C MET A 114 7.20 -16.52 -3.17
N GLY A 115 8.19 -17.31 -2.72
CA GLY A 115 9.43 -16.84 -2.12
C GLY A 115 9.36 -16.77 -0.60
N ASP A 116 10.53 -16.77 0.02
CA ASP A 116 10.75 -16.81 1.48
C ASP A 116 10.53 -15.46 2.20
N ARG A 117 10.47 -14.37 1.44
CA ARG A 117 10.29 -12.99 1.98
C ARG A 117 8.85 -12.51 1.97
N VAL A 118 7.90 -13.44 1.91
CA VAL A 118 6.47 -13.18 1.79
C VAL A 118 5.74 -13.87 2.93
N THR A 119 4.78 -13.18 3.51
CA THR A 119 3.86 -13.84 4.44
C THR A 119 2.78 -14.56 3.66
N ILE A 120 2.54 -15.81 3.99
CA ILE A 120 1.48 -16.61 3.37
C ILE A 120 0.40 -16.88 4.41
N SER A 121 -0.87 -16.58 4.09
CA SER A 121 -2.03 -17.02 4.85
C SER A 121 -2.83 -18.02 4.03
N THR A 122 -3.17 -19.13 4.65
CA THR A 122 -4.05 -20.16 4.09
C THR A 122 -5.46 -20.13 4.71
N ASP A 123 -5.78 -19.06 5.41
CA ASP A 123 -7.12 -18.81 5.93
C ASP A 123 -8.06 -18.39 4.79
N TRP A 124 -9.35 -18.44 5.04
CA TRP A 124 -10.34 -17.91 4.10
C TRP A 124 -10.14 -16.39 3.95
N PRO A 125 -10.38 -15.83 2.75
CA PRO A 125 -10.05 -14.43 2.45
C PRO A 125 -10.70 -13.40 3.38
N ASP A 126 -11.93 -13.61 3.82
CA ASP A 126 -12.61 -12.75 4.80
C ASP A 126 -11.91 -12.75 6.17
N GLU A 127 -11.58 -13.94 6.69
CA GLU A 127 -10.87 -14.12 7.96
C GLU A 127 -9.46 -13.53 7.89
N ALA A 128 -8.71 -13.87 6.82
CA ALA A 128 -7.38 -13.35 6.59
C ALA A 128 -7.37 -11.82 6.47
N MET A 129 -8.29 -11.26 5.69
CA MET A 129 -8.39 -9.81 5.50
C MET A 129 -8.80 -9.07 6.77
N ALA A 130 -9.71 -9.65 7.58
CA ALA A 130 -10.08 -9.10 8.88
C ALA A 130 -8.89 -9.08 9.85
N ALA A 131 -8.11 -10.18 9.92
CA ALA A 131 -6.91 -10.27 10.75
C ALA A 131 -5.80 -9.33 10.27
N LEU A 132 -5.63 -9.17 8.96
CA LEU A 132 -4.65 -8.27 8.36
C LEU A 132 -5.00 -6.79 8.54
N ALA A 133 -6.29 -6.46 8.74
CA ALA A 133 -6.79 -5.11 8.96
C ALA A 133 -6.16 -4.10 7.97
N PRO A 134 -6.59 -4.05 6.70
CA PRO A 134 -6.03 -3.13 5.71
C PRO A 134 -6.19 -1.67 6.15
N ASP A 135 -5.12 -0.90 6.05
CA ASP A 135 -5.03 0.50 6.48
C ASP A 135 -4.71 1.45 5.30
N VAL A 136 -4.52 2.74 5.59
CA VAL A 136 -4.17 3.78 4.59
C VAL A 136 -2.84 3.53 3.87
N ARG A 137 -2.04 2.55 4.31
CA ARG A 137 -0.77 2.14 3.70
C ARG A 137 -0.87 0.78 3.00
N THR A 138 -2.09 0.27 2.82
CA THR A 138 -2.34 -1.06 2.25
C THR A 138 -2.92 -0.95 0.83
N ALA A 139 -2.33 -1.69 -0.10
CA ALA A 139 -2.90 -2.02 -1.40
C ALA A 139 -3.44 -3.45 -1.36
N VAL A 140 -4.60 -3.69 -1.94
CA VAL A 140 -5.24 -5.01 -2.05
C VAL A 140 -5.45 -5.35 -3.52
N VAL A 141 -5.08 -6.58 -3.91
CA VAL A 141 -5.26 -7.07 -5.28
C VAL A 141 -5.85 -8.47 -5.25
N THR A 142 -7.02 -8.68 -5.88
CA THR A 142 -7.63 -10.00 -6.03
C THR A 142 -7.38 -10.56 -7.43
N LEU A 143 -6.92 -11.80 -7.52
CA LEU A 143 -6.40 -12.41 -8.76
C LEU A 143 -7.02 -13.77 -9.10
N THR A 144 -8.00 -14.27 -8.31
CA THR A 144 -8.46 -15.66 -8.47
C THR A 144 -9.50 -15.86 -9.58
N HIS A 145 -10.28 -14.85 -9.91
CA HIS A 145 -11.52 -14.92 -10.70
C HIS A 145 -12.64 -15.75 -10.04
N ASP A 146 -12.41 -16.34 -8.87
CA ASP A 146 -13.41 -17.08 -8.14
C ASP A 146 -14.16 -16.12 -7.18
N PRO A 147 -15.47 -15.90 -7.39
CA PRO A 147 -16.25 -15.05 -6.50
C PRO A 147 -16.22 -15.47 -5.02
N LYS A 148 -16.05 -16.77 -4.76
CA LYS A 148 -15.98 -17.27 -3.38
C LYS A 148 -14.74 -16.82 -2.63
N LEU A 149 -13.69 -16.46 -3.35
CA LEU A 149 -12.43 -15.97 -2.79
C LEU A 149 -12.30 -14.45 -2.94
N ASP A 150 -12.63 -13.92 -4.14
CA ASP A 150 -12.44 -12.49 -4.44
C ASP A 150 -13.47 -11.61 -3.72
N ASP A 151 -14.76 -11.98 -3.72
CA ASP A 151 -15.83 -11.13 -3.19
C ASP A 151 -15.71 -10.91 -1.66
N PRO A 152 -15.49 -11.95 -0.80
CA PRO A 152 -15.28 -11.75 0.64
C PRO A 152 -14.06 -10.87 0.96
N ALA A 153 -12.96 -11.04 0.21
CA ALA A 153 -11.80 -10.18 0.37
C ALA A 153 -12.09 -8.72 -0.01
N LEU A 154 -12.85 -8.51 -1.09
CA LEU A 154 -13.23 -7.17 -1.55
C LEU A 154 -14.19 -6.49 -0.57
N GLU A 155 -15.12 -7.21 0.04
CA GLU A 155 -16.02 -6.66 1.05
C GLU A 155 -15.26 -6.05 2.24
N VAL A 156 -14.25 -6.77 2.76
CA VAL A 156 -13.40 -6.23 3.83
C VAL A 156 -12.54 -5.08 3.34
N ALA A 157 -11.92 -5.21 2.16
CA ALA A 157 -11.08 -4.17 1.59
C ALA A 157 -11.83 -2.86 1.34
N LEU A 158 -13.05 -2.92 0.82
CA LEU A 158 -13.89 -1.76 0.49
C LEU A 158 -14.36 -1.00 1.73
N ARG A 159 -14.58 -1.69 2.85
CA ARG A 159 -14.90 -1.09 4.15
C ARG A 159 -13.67 -0.56 4.90
N SER A 160 -12.47 -0.84 4.39
CA SER A 160 -11.20 -0.39 4.96
C SER A 160 -10.70 0.91 4.32
N PRO A 161 -9.74 1.64 4.95
CA PRO A 161 -9.12 2.80 4.35
C PRO A 161 -7.97 2.47 3.37
N ALA A 162 -7.91 1.24 2.83
CA ALA A 162 -6.88 0.84 1.86
C ALA A 162 -6.78 1.86 0.71
N PHE A 163 -5.55 2.29 0.37
CA PHE A 163 -5.35 3.33 -0.65
C PHE A 163 -5.55 2.83 -2.09
N TYR A 164 -5.51 1.51 -2.29
CA TYR A 164 -5.69 0.88 -3.59
C TYR A 164 -6.43 -0.45 -3.43
N ILE A 165 -7.41 -0.69 -4.28
CA ILE A 165 -8.13 -1.95 -4.37
C ILE A 165 -8.25 -2.29 -5.85
N GLY A 166 -7.60 -3.38 -6.28
CA GLY A 166 -7.62 -3.84 -7.66
C GLY A 166 -8.21 -5.25 -7.77
N SER A 167 -8.93 -5.52 -8.84
CA SER A 167 -9.48 -6.85 -9.05
C SER A 167 -9.36 -7.30 -10.49
N LEU A 168 -8.80 -8.51 -10.66
CA LEU A 168 -8.63 -9.13 -11.96
C LEU A 168 -9.99 -9.49 -12.59
N GLY A 169 -10.05 -9.40 -13.89
CA GLY A 169 -11.23 -9.78 -14.69
C GLY A 169 -11.58 -8.77 -15.76
N SER A 170 -12.33 -9.23 -16.73
CA SER A 170 -12.86 -8.38 -17.81
C SER A 170 -13.91 -7.39 -17.30
N ARG A 171 -14.25 -6.38 -18.08
CA ARG A 171 -15.37 -5.47 -17.81
C ARG A 171 -16.68 -6.22 -17.55
N ARG A 172 -16.93 -7.32 -18.28
CA ARG A 172 -18.11 -8.18 -18.08
C ARG A 172 -18.06 -8.89 -16.71
N THR A 173 -16.89 -9.38 -16.32
CA THR A 173 -16.68 -10.00 -14.98
C THR A 173 -16.90 -9.00 -13.89
N HIS A 174 -16.40 -7.77 -14.07
CA HIS A 174 -16.58 -6.69 -13.11
C HIS A 174 -18.04 -6.30 -12.94
N ALA A 175 -18.82 -6.17 -14.02
CA ALA A 175 -20.25 -5.87 -13.92
C ALA A 175 -21.02 -6.90 -13.09
N LYS A 176 -20.71 -8.21 -13.24
CA LYS A 176 -21.30 -9.26 -12.40
C LYS A 176 -20.85 -9.14 -10.92
N ARG A 177 -19.59 -8.74 -10.69
CA ARG A 177 -19.07 -8.51 -9.33
C ARG A 177 -19.79 -7.33 -8.67
N VAL A 178 -19.99 -6.23 -9.39
CA VAL A 178 -20.74 -5.06 -8.90
C VAL A 178 -22.12 -5.49 -8.39
N ALA A 179 -22.87 -6.29 -9.17
CA ALA A 179 -24.18 -6.78 -8.76
C ALA A 179 -24.13 -7.55 -7.43
N ARG A 180 -23.20 -8.50 -7.28
CA ARG A 180 -23.05 -9.28 -6.03
C ARG A 180 -22.62 -8.41 -4.82
N LEU A 181 -21.70 -7.47 -5.02
CA LEU A 181 -21.26 -6.57 -3.94
C LEU A 181 -22.39 -5.61 -3.52
N THR A 182 -23.24 -5.18 -4.46
CA THR A 182 -24.43 -4.39 -4.14
C THR A 182 -25.43 -5.22 -3.34
N GLU A 183 -25.68 -6.49 -3.71
CA GLU A 183 -26.51 -7.42 -2.94
C GLU A 183 -25.95 -7.68 -1.53
N ALA A 184 -24.60 -7.66 -1.36
CA ALA A 184 -23.93 -7.76 -0.06
C ALA A 184 -23.98 -6.44 0.75
N GLY A 185 -24.67 -5.40 0.25
CA GLY A 185 -24.94 -4.14 0.95
C GLY A 185 -23.83 -3.10 0.85
N LEU A 186 -22.93 -3.23 -0.12
CA LEU A 186 -21.93 -2.19 -0.41
C LEU A 186 -22.54 -1.07 -1.24
N THR A 187 -22.16 0.15 -0.93
CA THR A 187 -22.61 1.35 -1.65
C THR A 187 -21.88 1.50 -2.99
N GLU A 188 -22.48 2.22 -3.91
CA GLU A 188 -21.86 2.56 -5.19
C GLU A 188 -20.51 3.27 -5.01
N ALA A 189 -20.41 4.18 -4.03
CA ALA A 189 -19.18 4.89 -3.72
C ALA A 189 -18.05 3.97 -3.22
N GLU A 190 -18.38 2.97 -2.42
CA GLU A 190 -17.40 1.95 -2.00
C GLU A 190 -16.95 1.11 -3.19
N ILE A 191 -17.88 0.61 -3.99
CA ILE A 191 -17.61 -0.24 -5.16
C ILE A 191 -16.79 0.51 -6.22
N ALA A 192 -17.01 1.81 -6.40
CA ALA A 192 -16.28 2.66 -7.34
C ALA A 192 -14.76 2.76 -7.01
N ARG A 193 -14.33 2.37 -5.81
CA ARG A 193 -12.92 2.29 -5.43
C ARG A 193 -12.18 1.12 -6.08
N ILE A 194 -12.90 0.18 -6.69
CA ILE A 194 -12.26 -0.98 -7.33
C ILE A 194 -11.68 -0.59 -8.70
N HIS A 195 -10.40 -0.75 -8.87
CA HIS A 195 -9.75 -0.73 -10.18
C HIS A 195 -10.00 -2.06 -10.89
N ALA A 196 -10.88 -2.06 -11.87
CA ALA A 196 -11.21 -3.26 -12.67
C ALA A 196 -11.53 -2.87 -14.13
N PRO A 197 -10.87 -3.48 -15.10
CA PRO A 197 -9.76 -4.44 -14.98
C PRO A 197 -8.57 -3.87 -14.20
N VAL A 198 -7.93 -4.72 -13.37
CA VAL A 198 -6.76 -4.31 -12.59
C VAL A 198 -5.55 -4.03 -13.49
N GLY A 199 -4.79 -2.99 -13.15
CA GLY A 199 -3.60 -2.58 -13.89
C GLY A 199 -3.85 -1.44 -14.88
N LEU A 200 -2.77 -0.75 -15.25
CA LEU A 200 -2.82 0.24 -16.33
C LEU A 200 -3.00 -0.46 -17.68
N ASP A 201 -3.73 0.16 -18.58
CA ASP A 201 -3.90 -0.32 -19.96
C ASP A 201 -2.61 -0.05 -20.77
N ILE A 202 -1.69 -1.02 -20.72
CA ILE A 202 -0.40 -0.99 -21.42
C ILE A 202 -0.30 -2.07 -22.50
N GLY A 203 -1.42 -2.74 -22.82
CA GLY A 203 -1.43 -3.87 -23.76
C GLY A 203 -0.85 -5.16 -23.20
N ALA A 204 -0.82 -5.33 -21.85
CA ALA A 204 -0.27 -6.50 -21.18
C ALA A 204 -1.04 -7.78 -21.54
N VAL A 205 -0.32 -8.86 -21.87
CA VAL A 205 -0.87 -10.17 -22.26
C VAL A 205 -0.37 -11.27 -21.33
N THR A 206 0.93 -11.29 -21.01
CA THR A 206 1.53 -12.33 -20.17
C THR A 206 1.39 -12.02 -18.67
N ALA A 207 1.48 -13.05 -17.84
CA ALA A 207 1.41 -12.87 -16.37
C ALA A 207 2.45 -11.85 -15.83
N PRO A 208 3.72 -11.84 -16.27
CA PRO A 208 4.67 -10.80 -15.87
C PRO A 208 4.28 -9.38 -16.35
N GLU A 209 3.77 -9.23 -17.56
CA GLU A 209 3.34 -7.93 -18.08
C GLU A 209 2.12 -7.40 -17.29
N ILE A 210 1.17 -8.29 -16.97
CA ILE A 210 0.03 -7.95 -16.11
C ILE A 210 0.52 -7.53 -14.71
N ALA A 211 1.50 -8.24 -14.14
CA ALA A 211 2.10 -7.87 -12.86
C ALA A 211 2.73 -6.47 -12.91
N VAL A 212 3.45 -6.12 -13.97
CA VAL A 212 4.00 -4.77 -14.20
C VAL A 212 2.88 -3.74 -14.28
N SER A 213 1.81 -4.01 -15.04
CA SER A 213 0.68 -3.08 -15.18
C SER A 213 -0.03 -2.82 -13.85
N ILE A 214 -0.19 -3.86 -13.02
CA ILE A 214 -0.76 -3.76 -11.67
C ILE A 214 0.12 -2.88 -10.78
N LEU A 215 1.42 -3.16 -10.69
CA LEU A 215 2.35 -2.37 -9.86
C LEU A 215 2.43 -0.92 -10.32
N ALA A 216 2.43 -0.67 -11.62
CA ALA A 216 2.40 0.68 -12.17
C ALA A 216 1.14 1.44 -11.71
N GLN A 217 -0.03 0.78 -11.72
CA GLN A 217 -1.27 1.39 -11.24
C GLN A 217 -1.26 1.62 -9.73
N VAL A 218 -0.76 0.68 -8.94
CA VAL A 218 -0.59 0.83 -7.48
C VAL A 218 0.30 2.02 -7.16
N VAL A 219 1.45 2.16 -7.85
CA VAL A 219 2.37 3.30 -7.68
C VAL A 219 1.70 4.60 -8.11
N ALA A 220 0.99 4.62 -9.24
CA ALA A 220 0.26 5.79 -9.73
C ALA A 220 -0.79 6.25 -8.72
N SER A 221 -1.60 5.33 -8.18
CA SER A 221 -2.60 5.63 -7.15
C SER A 221 -1.97 6.22 -5.89
N ARG A 222 -0.83 5.67 -5.46
CA ARG A 222 -0.09 6.15 -4.28
C ARG A 222 0.52 7.54 -4.48
N ARG A 223 0.94 7.88 -5.72
CA ARG A 223 1.67 9.12 -6.06
C ARG A 223 0.79 10.19 -6.72
N GLY A 224 -0.53 10.00 -6.78
CA GLY A 224 -1.47 10.96 -7.39
C GLY A 224 -1.49 10.92 -8.93
N GLY A 225 -1.12 9.78 -9.50
CA GLY A 225 -1.13 9.55 -10.95
C GLY A 225 0.04 10.16 -11.72
N PRO A 226 0.08 9.97 -13.04
CA PRO A 226 1.12 10.54 -13.87
C PRO A 226 0.97 12.06 -13.89
N LYS A 227 1.89 12.79 -13.24
CA LYS A 227 1.99 14.24 -13.41
C LYS A 227 2.31 14.51 -14.88
N LYS A 228 1.48 15.26 -15.59
CA LYS A 228 1.84 15.77 -16.92
C LYS A 228 3.20 16.44 -16.76
N LYS A 229 4.24 15.94 -17.47
CA LYS A 229 5.50 16.65 -17.56
C LYS A 229 5.16 18.04 -18.08
N ALA A 230 5.53 19.08 -17.33
CA ALA A 230 5.51 20.42 -17.89
C ALA A 230 6.35 20.36 -19.18
N GLN A 231 5.73 20.72 -20.29
CA GLN A 231 6.46 20.88 -21.55
C GLN A 231 7.42 22.04 -21.32
N SER A 232 8.70 21.71 -21.17
CA SER A 232 9.80 22.68 -21.17
C SER A 232 10.12 23.11 -22.58
#